data_3c15fd4c873fee9c63faeac780fec7b6
#
_entry.id   3c15fd4c873fee9c63faeac780fec7b6
#
_cell.length_a   1.000
_cell.length_b   1.000
_cell.length_c   1.000
_cell.angle_alpha   90.00
_cell.angle_beta   90.00
_cell.angle_gamma   90.00
#
_symmetry.space_group_name_H-M   'P 1'
#
loop_
_entity.id
_entity.type
_entity.pdbx_description
1 polymer ?
#
loop_
_entity_poly.entity_id
_entity_poly.type
_entity_poly.pdbx_seq_one_letter_code
_entity_poly.pdbx_strand_id
1 'polypeptide(L)'
;MMATGAVEEVVEVGYFGAGRFIPCDELTAGMVGYITASIKNVRDTRVGDTVTDNDRPCEQPLPGYKKVNPMVYCGLYPADGAKYQDLRDALEKLQLNDAALQFEPETSIALGFGFRCGFLGLLHLEIIQERLEREYNLDLVTTAPGVI
;
A
#
# COMPACT_ATOMS: atom_id res chain seq x y z
N MET A 1 -16.77 -4.32 -1.51
CA MET A 1 -15.48 -5.00 -1.53
C MET A 1 -15.70 -6.46 -1.18
N MET A 2 -15.35 -7.38 -2.06
CA MET A 2 -15.63 -8.81 -1.81
C MET A 2 -14.64 -9.47 -0.86
N ALA A 3 -13.37 -9.05 -0.85
CA ALA A 3 -12.36 -9.66 0.02
C ALA A 3 -12.43 -9.19 1.48
N THR A 4 -12.80 -7.93 1.71
CA THR A 4 -12.87 -7.33 3.05
C THR A 4 -14.28 -7.30 3.62
N GLY A 5 -15.30 -7.44 2.78
CA GLY A 5 -16.72 -7.30 3.15
C GLY A 5 -17.14 -5.85 3.40
N ALA A 6 -16.28 -4.87 3.16
CA ALA A 6 -16.61 -3.46 3.35
C ALA A 6 -17.65 -3.01 2.32
N VAL A 7 -18.64 -2.25 2.81
CA VAL A 7 -19.73 -1.66 2.00
C VAL A 7 -19.64 -0.15 2.17
N GLU A 8 -19.50 0.55 1.05
CA GLU A 8 -19.34 2.00 1.04
C GLU A 8 -20.17 2.61 -0.08
N GLU A 9 -20.62 3.84 0.12
CA GLU A 9 -21.34 4.58 -0.90
C GLU A 9 -20.36 5.23 -1.88
N VAL A 10 -20.54 4.92 -3.18
CA VAL A 10 -19.73 5.53 -4.24
C VAL A 10 -20.18 6.99 -4.43
N VAL A 11 -19.22 7.91 -4.32
CA VAL A 11 -19.46 9.35 -4.50
C VAL A 11 -19.26 9.76 -5.96
N GLU A 12 -18.22 9.26 -6.60
CA GLU A 12 -17.85 9.62 -7.96
C GLU A 12 -17.12 8.46 -8.64
N VAL A 13 -17.35 8.31 -9.92
CA VAL A 13 -16.54 7.47 -10.80
C VAL A 13 -16.00 8.29 -11.96
N GLY A 14 -14.87 7.86 -12.52
CA GLY A 14 -14.27 8.57 -13.63
C GLY A 14 -13.06 7.83 -14.19
N TYR A 15 -12.40 8.44 -15.15
CA TYR A 15 -11.20 7.90 -15.78
C TYR A 15 -10.04 8.90 -15.76
N PHE A 16 -8.85 8.39 -15.99
CA PHE A 16 -7.64 9.19 -15.95
C PHE A 16 -7.38 9.85 -17.31
N GLY A 17 -7.37 11.17 -17.35
CA GLY A 17 -6.88 11.94 -18.48
C GLY A 17 -5.41 12.35 -18.29
N ALA A 18 -4.85 13.05 -19.26
CA ALA A 18 -3.50 13.58 -19.15
C ALA A 18 -3.44 14.65 -18.05
N GLY A 19 -2.84 14.29 -16.91
CA GLY A 19 -2.66 15.16 -15.76
C GLY A 19 -3.93 15.56 -15.00
N ARG A 20 -5.06 14.90 -15.24
CA ARG A 20 -6.32 15.20 -14.55
C ARG A 20 -7.24 14.00 -14.44
N PHE A 21 -8.11 14.03 -13.45
CA PHE A 21 -9.24 13.13 -13.31
C PHE A 21 -10.42 13.66 -14.13
N ILE A 22 -11.12 12.77 -14.85
CA ILE A 22 -12.29 13.12 -15.67
C ILE A 22 -13.48 12.32 -15.13
N PRO A 23 -14.42 12.97 -14.41
CA PRO A 23 -15.63 12.33 -13.94
C PRO A 23 -16.48 11.82 -15.11
N CYS A 24 -17.16 10.70 -14.91
CA CYS A 24 -18.11 10.14 -15.87
C CYS A 24 -19.30 9.49 -15.13
N ASP A 25 -20.36 9.20 -15.87
CA ASP A 25 -21.57 8.63 -15.30
C ASP A 25 -21.38 7.15 -14.95
N GLU A 26 -20.58 6.44 -15.73
CA GLU A 26 -20.33 5.00 -15.54
C GLU A 26 -18.95 4.57 -16.04
N LEU A 27 -18.45 3.47 -15.49
CA LEU A 27 -17.30 2.72 -16.02
C LEU A 27 -17.81 1.41 -16.62
N THR A 28 -17.61 1.23 -17.91
CA THR A 28 -18.03 0.03 -18.65
C THR A 28 -16.93 -1.01 -18.73
N ALA A 29 -17.28 -2.21 -19.18
CA ALA A 29 -16.32 -3.30 -19.36
C ALA A 29 -15.14 -2.90 -20.25
N GLY A 30 -13.93 -3.18 -19.80
CA GLY A 30 -12.69 -2.83 -20.47
C GLY A 30 -12.14 -1.44 -20.15
N MET A 31 -12.90 -0.60 -19.44
CA MET A 31 -12.42 0.71 -19.00
C MET A 31 -11.53 0.58 -17.75
N VAL A 32 -10.55 1.47 -17.69
CA VAL A 32 -9.71 1.70 -16.50
C VAL A 32 -10.01 3.09 -15.97
N GLY A 33 -10.33 3.17 -14.69
CA GLY A 33 -10.74 4.43 -14.09
C GLY A 33 -10.51 4.45 -12.58
N TYR A 34 -11.19 5.36 -11.90
CA TYR A 34 -11.17 5.53 -10.46
C TYR A 34 -12.57 5.53 -9.88
N ILE A 35 -12.66 5.17 -8.62
CA ILE A 35 -13.88 5.25 -7.80
C ILE A 35 -13.50 5.99 -6.53
N THR A 36 -14.30 7.00 -6.16
CA THR A 36 -14.21 7.64 -4.85
C THR A 36 -15.40 7.22 -4.00
N ALA A 37 -15.13 6.94 -2.73
CA ALA A 37 -16.14 6.56 -1.75
C ALA A 37 -15.74 7.09 -0.38
N SER A 38 -16.68 7.11 0.57
CA SER A 38 -16.44 7.60 1.93
C SER A 38 -15.66 6.59 2.80
N ILE A 39 -14.60 6.02 2.27
CA ILE A 39 -13.77 5.00 2.93
C ILE A 39 -13.01 5.65 4.08
N LYS A 40 -13.31 5.26 5.31
CA LYS A 40 -12.69 5.80 6.53
C LYS A 40 -11.39 5.08 6.91
N ASN A 41 -11.29 3.82 6.57
CA ASN A 41 -10.15 2.99 6.90
C ASN A 41 -9.57 2.35 5.63
N VAL A 42 -8.33 2.68 5.31
CA VAL A 42 -7.65 2.15 4.11
C VAL A 42 -7.52 0.64 4.13
N ARG A 43 -7.49 0.02 5.31
CA ARG A 43 -7.45 -1.45 5.43
C ARG A 43 -8.71 -2.14 4.95
N ASP A 44 -9.81 -1.40 4.76
CA ASP A 44 -11.05 -1.90 4.20
C ASP A 44 -10.99 -2.03 2.67
N THR A 45 -9.93 -1.51 2.06
CA THR A 45 -9.62 -1.67 0.65
C THR A 45 -8.37 -2.52 0.47
N ARG A 46 -8.36 -3.34 -0.56
CA ARG A 46 -7.24 -4.21 -0.87
C ARG A 46 -6.99 -4.23 -2.38
N VAL A 47 -5.72 -4.10 -2.77
CA VAL A 47 -5.34 -4.27 -4.19
C VAL A 47 -5.64 -5.71 -4.63
N GLY A 48 -6.27 -5.85 -5.79
CA GLY A 48 -6.71 -7.14 -6.31
C GLY A 48 -8.09 -7.58 -5.81
N ASP A 49 -8.78 -6.74 -5.03
CA ASP A 49 -10.17 -7.02 -4.63
C ASP A 49 -11.14 -6.81 -5.79
N THR A 50 -12.29 -7.47 -5.71
CA THR A 50 -13.43 -7.26 -6.62
C THR A 50 -14.45 -6.35 -5.95
N VAL A 51 -14.80 -5.28 -6.64
CA VAL A 51 -15.89 -4.38 -6.25
C VAL A 51 -17.16 -4.85 -6.94
N THR A 52 -18.23 -4.97 -6.19
CA THR A 52 -19.55 -5.42 -6.70
C THR A 52 -20.66 -4.56 -6.12
N ASP A 53 -21.80 -4.59 -6.78
CA ASP A 53 -23.02 -3.94 -6.29
C ASP A 53 -23.49 -4.63 -5.01
N ASN A 54 -23.90 -3.85 -3.99
CA ASN A 54 -24.37 -4.39 -2.72
C ASN A 54 -25.73 -5.07 -2.83
N ASP A 55 -26.61 -4.57 -3.69
CA ASP A 55 -27.97 -5.09 -3.85
C ASP A 55 -28.01 -6.31 -4.79
N ARG A 56 -27.05 -6.40 -5.70
CA ARG A 56 -26.88 -7.49 -6.66
C ARG A 56 -25.45 -7.97 -6.72
N PRO A 57 -24.92 -8.56 -5.64
CA PRO A 57 -23.52 -8.95 -5.58
C PRO A 57 -23.19 -10.07 -6.57
N CYS A 58 -21.94 -10.06 -7.06
CA CYS A 58 -21.41 -11.19 -7.82
C CYS A 58 -21.30 -12.43 -6.91
N GLU A 59 -21.48 -13.60 -7.48
CA GLU A 59 -21.32 -14.87 -6.75
C GLU A 59 -19.86 -15.15 -6.39
N GLN A 60 -18.93 -14.76 -7.27
CA GLN A 60 -17.50 -15.02 -7.10
C GLN A 60 -16.67 -13.79 -7.49
N PRO A 61 -15.53 -13.55 -6.80
CA PRO A 61 -14.62 -12.51 -7.21
C PRO A 61 -13.96 -12.85 -8.56
N LEU A 62 -13.48 -11.81 -9.25
CA LEU A 62 -12.73 -11.97 -10.49
C LEU A 62 -11.47 -12.82 -10.27
N PRO A 63 -11.22 -13.84 -11.10
CA PRO A 63 -10.06 -14.72 -10.94
C PRO A 63 -8.76 -14.03 -11.36
N GLY A 64 -7.63 -14.57 -10.88
CA GLY A 64 -6.29 -14.17 -11.33
C GLY A 64 -5.60 -13.11 -10.47
N TYR A 65 -6.30 -12.43 -9.60
CA TYR A 65 -5.70 -11.46 -8.66
C TYR A 65 -5.20 -12.17 -7.40
N LYS A 66 -3.89 -12.24 -7.26
CA LYS A 66 -3.24 -12.88 -6.11
C LYS A 66 -2.50 -11.82 -5.29
N LYS A 67 -2.48 -12.02 -3.96
CA LYS A 67 -1.61 -11.23 -3.09
C LYS A 67 -0.16 -11.52 -3.47
N VAL A 68 0.60 -10.47 -3.75
CA VAL A 68 2.04 -10.60 -4.01
C VAL A 68 2.76 -10.75 -2.67
N ASN A 69 3.59 -11.78 -2.55
CA ASN A 69 4.42 -12.00 -1.36
C ASN A 69 5.78 -11.31 -1.54
N PRO A 70 6.31 -10.69 -0.49
CA PRO A 70 7.66 -10.16 -0.51
C PRO A 70 8.69 -11.27 -0.75
N MET A 71 9.77 -10.92 -1.45
CA MET A 71 10.89 -11.81 -1.75
C MET A 71 12.18 -11.37 -1.04
N VAL A 72 12.27 -10.09 -0.68
CA VAL A 72 13.43 -9.50 0.00
C VAL A 72 12.97 -8.88 1.31
N TYR A 73 13.68 -9.17 2.38
CA TYR A 73 13.39 -8.61 3.70
C TYR A 73 14.62 -7.88 4.21
N CYS A 74 14.42 -6.70 4.80
CA CYS A 74 15.44 -6.02 5.59
C CYS A 74 14.83 -5.23 6.73
N GLY A 75 15.62 -4.95 7.75
CA GLY A 75 15.27 -4.03 8.83
C GLY A 75 15.53 -2.60 8.41
N LEU A 76 14.56 -1.72 8.64
CA LEU A 76 14.69 -0.28 8.53
C LEU A 76 14.64 0.34 9.93
N TYR A 77 15.67 1.07 10.28
CA TYR A 77 15.80 1.72 11.59
C TYR A 77 16.07 3.21 11.40
N PRO A 78 15.42 4.09 12.15
CA PRO A 78 15.78 5.49 12.12
C PRO A 78 17.17 5.67 12.73
N ALA A 79 18.03 6.47 12.09
CA ALA A 79 19.34 6.79 12.63
C ALA A 79 19.26 7.51 13.98
N ASP A 80 18.20 8.32 14.17
CA ASP A 80 17.78 8.89 15.43
C ASP A 80 16.56 8.11 15.97
N GLY A 81 16.72 7.41 17.07
CA GLY A 81 15.66 6.61 17.69
C GLY A 81 14.42 7.42 18.10
N ALA A 82 14.55 8.74 18.29
CA ALA A 82 13.41 9.61 18.55
C ALA A 82 12.45 9.71 17.36
N LYS A 83 12.90 9.40 16.15
CA LYS A 83 12.11 9.41 14.92
C LYS A 83 11.41 8.08 14.60
N TYR A 84 11.33 7.15 15.55
CA TYR A 84 10.63 5.87 15.32
C TYR A 84 9.16 6.06 14.91
N GLN A 85 8.45 6.98 15.56
CA GLN A 85 7.05 7.25 15.22
C GLN A 85 6.92 7.89 13.83
N ASP A 86 7.83 8.79 13.47
CA ASP A 86 7.85 9.41 12.14
C ASP A 86 8.07 8.36 11.04
N LEU A 87 8.97 7.39 11.28
CA LEU A 87 9.19 6.28 10.36
C LEU A 87 7.94 5.40 10.22
N ARG A 88 7.26 5.10 11.30
CA ARG A 88 6.01 4.36 11.28
C ARG A 88 4.95 5.06 10.43
N ASP A 89 4.73 6.34 10.69
CA ASP A 89 3.73 7.14 9.99
C ASP A 89 4.05 7.27 8.49
N ALA A 90 5.35 7.37 8.16
CA ALA A 90 5.81 7.39 6.79
C ALA A 90 5.56 6.04 6.06
N LEU A 91 5.87 4.92 6.71
CA LEU A 91 5.60 3.59 6.16
C LEU A 91 4.10 3.33 5.96
N GLU A 92 3.26 3.73 6.92
CA GLU A 92 1.80 3.65 6.79
C GLU A 92 1.29 4.48 5.59
N LYS A 93 1.82 5.70 5.40
CA LYS A 93 1.47 6.54 4.25
C LYS A 93 1.95 5.96 2.92
N LEU A 94 3.17 5.43 2.87
CA LEU A 94 3.68 4.77 1.65
C LEU A 94 2.85 3.55 1.28
N GLN A 95 2.39 2.77 2.26
CA GLN A 95 1.56 1.59 2.02
C GLN A 95 0.21 1.93 1.36
N LEU A 96 -0.28 3.18 1.46
CA LEU A 96 -1.51 3.62 0.81
C LEU A 96 -1.43 3.57 -0.72
N ASN A 97 -0.27 3.81 -1.29
CA ASN A 97 -0.04 3.79 -2.74
C ASN A 97 0.97 2.74 -3.19
N ASP A 98 1.49 1.95 -2.26
CA ASP A 98 2.34 0.78 -2.54
C ASP A 98 1.85 -0.42 -1.72
N ALA A 99 0.86 -1.12 -2.26
CA ALA A 99 0.23 -2.27 -1.61
C ALA A 99 1.16 -3.49 -1.46
N ALA A 100 2.30 -3.50 -2.14
CA ALA A 100 3.30 -4.55 -2.03
C ALA A 100 4.21 -4.37 -0.80
N LEU A 101 4.31 -3.15 -0.26
CA LEU A 101 5.08 -2.87 0.94
C LEU A 101 4.42 -3.53 2.15
N GLN A 102 5.17 -4.38 2.82
CA GLN A 102 4.76 -4.99 4.10
C GLN A 102 5.79 -4.62 5.15
N PHE A 103 5.32 -4.31 6.35
CA PHE A 103 6.21 -4.00 7.46
C PHE A 103 5.61 -4.44 8.80
N GLU A 104 6.48 -4.81 9.71
CA GLU A 104 6.14 -5.18 11.07
C GLU A 104 7.17 -4.59 12.04
N PRO A 105 6.78 -4.23 13.28
CA PRO A 105 7.73 -3.75 14.27
C PRO A 105 8.83 -4.77 14.55
N GLU A 106 10.07 -4.30 14.63
CA GLU A 106 11.24 -5.10 14.98
C GLU A 106 12.13 -4.34 15.97
N THR A 107 12.83 -5.07 16.81
CA THR A 107 13.77 -4.50 17.76
C THR A 107 15.15 -5.13 17.58
N SER A 108 16.17 -4.30 17.43
CA SER A 108 17.55 -4.70 17.39
C SER A 108 18.30 -4.24 18.64
N ILE A 109 19.14 -5.10 19.22
CA ILE A 109 19.98 -4.73 20.36
C ILE A 109 20.93 -3.58 20.00
N ALA A 110 21.43 -3.56 18.76
CA ALA A 110 22.40 -2.57 18.30
C ALA A 110 21.73 -1.28 17.76
N LEU A 111 20.56 -1.39 17.12
CA LEU A 111 19.91 -0.30 16.38
C LEU A 111 18.65 0.24 17.06
N GLY A 112 18.17 -0.42 18.12
CA GLY A 112 16.93 -0.03 18.81
C GLY A 112 15.67 -0.47 18.10
N PHE A 113 14.65 0.37 18.14
CA PHE A 113 13.34 0.09 17.53
C PHE A 113 13.33 0.48 16.06
N GLY A 114 12.77 -0.39 15.24
CA GLY A 114 12.61 -0.20 13.81
C GLY A 114 11.53 -1.09 13.26
N PHE A 115 11.59 -1.37 11.96
CA PHE A 115 10.63 -2.20 11.25
C PHE A 115 11.33 -3.20 10.35
N ARG A 116 10.87 -4.44 10.40
CA ARG A 116 11.19 -5.44 9.40
C ARG A 116 10.26 -5.23 8.21
N CYS A 117 10.84 -4.89 7.07
CA CYS A 117 10.10 -4.58 5.86
C CYS A 117 10.30 -5.67 4.82
N GLY A 118 9.22 -5.99 4.10
CA GLY A 118 9.21 -6.93 3.00
C GLY A 118 9.00 -6.21 1.67
N PHE A 119 9.82 -6.54 0.68
CA PHE A 119 9.88 -5.91 -0.64
C PHE A 119 9.77 -6.95 -1.76
N LEU A 120 9.31 -6.52 -2.94
CA LEU A 120 9.25 -7.37 -4.14
C LEU A 120 10.63 -7.75 -4.69
N GLY A 121 11.64 -6.94 -4.40
CA GLY A 121 13.01 -7.13 -4.82
C GLY A 121 13.89 -5.98 -4.37
N LEU A 122 15.18 -6.01 -4.73
CA LEU A 122 16.15 -4.99 -4.33
C LEU A 122 15.81 -3.59 -4.86
N LEU A 123 15.34 -3.50 -6.11
CA LEU A 123 14.93 -2.22 -6.69
C LEU A 123 13.74 -1.61 -5.93
N HIS A 124 12.77 -2.42 -5.52
CA HIS A 124 11.66 -1.96 -4.70
C HIS A 124 12.14 -1.41 -3.33
N LEU A 125 13.09 -2.11 -2.71
CA LEU A 125 13.73 -1.65 -1.47
C LEU A 125 14.41 -0.29 -1.66
N GLU A 126 15.22 -0.12 -2.71
CA GLU A 126 15.91 1.13 -3.01
C GLU A 126 14.93 2.29 -3.22
N ILE A 127 13.83 2.05 -3.97
CA ILE A 127 12.80 3.06 -4.21
C ILE A 127 12.12 3.48 -2.90
N ILE A 128 11.73 2.54 -2.06
CA ILE A 128 11.09 2.84 -0.77
C ILE A 128 12.04 3.59 0.16
N GLN A 129 13.29 3.15 0.25
CA GLN A 129 14.31 3.84 1.05
C GLN A 129 14.50 5.28 0.58
N GLU A 130 14.68 5.50 -0.71
CA GLU A 130 14.86 6.84 -1.29
C GLU A 130 13.62 7.73 -1.07
N ARG A 131 12.42 7.18 -1.14
CA ARG A 131 11.18 7.91 -0.83
C ARG A 131 11.11 8.30 0.64
N LEU A 132 11.46 7.40 1.57
CA LEU A 132 11.49 7.71 3.00
C LEU A 132 12.50 8.82 3.32
N GLU A 133 13.66 8.81 2.68
CA GLU A 133 14.70 9.82 2.86
C GLU A 133 14.27 11.18 2.26
N ARG A 134 13.76 11.19 1.03
CA ARG A 134 13.45 12.43 0.30
C ARG A 134 12.09 13.04 0.65
N GLU A 135 11.05 12.23 0.73
CA GLU A 135 9.68 12.73 0.94
C GLU A 135 9.39 12.97 2.43
N TYR A 136 10.01 12.18 3.32
CA TYR A 136 9.75 12.23 4.77
C TYR A 136 10.94 12.72 5.60
N ASN A 137 12.06 13.05 4.95
CA ASN A 137 13.28 13.57 5.58
C ASN A 137 13.77 12.68 6.75
N LEU A 138 13.81 11.38 6.50
CA LEU A 138 14.26 10.37 7.46
C LEU A 138 15.65 9.88 7.09
N ASP A 139 16.58 9.92 8.06
CA ASP A 139 17.86 9.23 7.95
C ASP A 139 17.66 7.79 8.43
N LEU A 140 17.98 6.83 7.58
CA LEU A 140 17.73 5.42 7.84
C LEU A 140 19.02 4.60 7.90
N VAL A 141 19.02 3.63 8.81
CA VAL A 141 19.97 2.52 8.83
C VAL A 141 19.25 1.26 8.34
N THR A 142 19.78 0.64 7.29
CA THR A 142 19.23 -0.59 6.74
C THR A 142 20.10 -1.77 7.09
N THR A 143 19.48 -2.90 7.43
CA THR A 143 20.22 -4.15 7.58
C THR A 143 20.52 -4.78 6.22
N ALA A 144 21.44 -5.74 6.16
CA ALA A 144 21.68 -6.49 4.94
C ALA A 144 20.40 -7.20 4.51
N PRO A 145 20.00 -7.08 3.22
CA PRO A 145 18.79 -7.73 2.74
C PRO A 145 18.92 -9.26 2.78
N GLY A 146 17.91 -9.92 3.35
CA GLY A 146 17.73 -11.36 3.28
C GLY A 146 16.77 -11.71 2.16
N VAL A 147 17.14 -12.69 1.32
CA VAL A 147 16.28 -13.25 0.26
C VAL A 147 15.76 -14.60 0.74
N ILE A 148 14.47 -14.87 0.54
CA ILE A 148 13.84 -16.16 0.79
C ILE A 148 13.73 -16.95 -0.50
#